data_15cce1432557b3d44c725a97c447ef45
#
_entry.id   15cce1432557b3d44c725a97c447ef45
#
_cell.length_a   1.000
_cell.length_b   1.000
_cell.length_c   1.000
_cell.angle_alpha   90.00
_cell.angle_beta   90.00
_cell.angle_gamma   90.00
#
_symmetry.space_group_name_H-M   'P 1'
#
loop_
_entity.id
_entity.type
_entity.pdbx_description
1 polymer ?
#
loop_
_entity_poly.entity_id
_entity_poly.type
_entity_poly.pdbx_seq_one_letter_code
_entity_poly.pdbx_strand_id
1 'polypeptide(L)'
;MKQLYTYLLLLTCCLWVSCSKSDDKSNTYEVNMSVTALGELKEYTLKDFANSIDEITIQSTQPSWASIELETNTNNEVVVIVMVDENDEEEERTHQVSLKAENGHIFLLNITQKAPLFFEKTLDFAGQGGQHALTLENFTPPVVSTEGLDDWLEIEWKSETSRDIIVTAKANPSATERTAQITLKDSQGNHTILHVSQTVMKDNSDDTTEQTTDQEAL
;
A
#
# COMPACT_ATOMS: atom_id res chain seq x y z
N MET A 1 -17.75 -2.98 -15.45
CA MET A 1 -16.82 -4.05 -15.84
C MET A 1 -15.55 -3.81 -15.06
N LYS A 2 -15.33 -4.60 -13.98
CA LYS A 2 -14.14 -4.47 -13.13
C LYS A 2 -12.98 -5.13 -13.87
N GLN A 3 -11.98 -4.35 -14.27
CA GLN A 3 -10.74 -4.91 -14.79
C GLN A 3 -9.90 -5.39 -13.60
N LEU A 4 -9.72 -6.68 -13.55
CA LEU A 4 -8.80 -7.36 -12.63
C LEU A 4 -7.38 -7.08 -13.11
N TYR A 5 -6.66 -6.19 -12.46
CA TYR A 5 -5.22 -6.06 -12.68
C TYR A 5 -4.51 -7.11 -11.84
N THR A 6 -4.22 -8.24 -12.50
CA THR A 6 -3.37 -9.28 -11.94
C THR A 6 -1.92 -8.84 -12.07
N TYR A 7 -1.36 -8.20 -11.05
CA TYR A 7 0.09 -8.03 -10.93
C TYR A 7 0.69 -9.34 -10.42
N LEU A 8 1.12 -10.18 -11.35
CA LEU A 8 1.92 -11.35 -11.08
C LEU A 8 3.36 -10.91 -10.81
N LEU A 9 3.68 -10.54 -9.57
CA LEU A 9 5.05 -10.34 -9.12
C LEU A 9 5.54 -11.67 -8.53
N LEU A 10 6.06 -12.54 -9.40
CA LEU A 10 6.71 -13.79 -9.03
C LEU A 10 8.07 -13.47 -8.40
N LEU A 11 8.12 -13.26 -7.08
CA LEU A 11 9.36 -13.28 -6.32
C LEU A 11 9.50 -14.67 -5.68
N THR A 12 10.05 -15.63 -6.42
CA THR A 12 10.41 -16.95 -5.88
C THR A 12 11.58 -16.79 -4.92
N CYS A 13 11.28 -16.58 -3.63
CA CYS A 13 12.26 -16.67 -2.57
C CYS A 13 12.32 -18.14 -2.08
N CYS A 14 13.18 -18.97 -2.70
CA CYS A 14 13.47 -20.30 -2.19
C CYS A 14 14.24 -20.18 -0.86
N LEU A 15 13.54 -20.12 0.26
CA LEU A 15 14.14 -20.25 1.57
C LEU A 15 14.41 -21.73 1.84
N TRP A 16 15.69 -22.07 1.92
CA TRP A 16 16.12 -23.39 2.39
C TRP A 16 15.84 -23.48 3.89
N VAL A 17 14.83 -24.25 4.28
CA VAL A 17 14.58 -24.56 5.68
C VAL A 17 15.66 -25.56 6.14
N SER A 18 16.56 -25.10 7.01
CA SER A 18 17.59 -25.97 7.62
C SER A 18 16.94 -26.79 8.72
N CYS A 19 16.92 -28.11 8.54
CA CYS A 19 16.43 -29.06 9.53
C CYS A 19 17.53 -29.37 10.56
N SER A 20 17.31 -29.08 11.85
CA SER A 20 18.12 -29.62 12.92
C SER A 20 17.57 -31.01 13.30
N LYS A 21 18.35 -32.07 13.06
CA LYS A 21 17.97 -33.45 13.45
C LYS A 21 18.02 -33.57 14.95
N SER A 22 16.88 -33.78 15.61
CA SER A 22 16.76 -34.50 16.87
C SER A 22 16.10 -35.86 16.61
N ASP A 23 16.55 -36.90 17.26
CA ASP A 23 16.18 -38.32 17.03
C ASP A 23 14.74 -38.69 17.45
N ASP A 24 13.82 -37.74 17.58
CA ASP A 24 12.39 -38.00 17.74
C ASP A 24 11.67 -37.79 16.40
N LYS A 25 10.88 -38.80 16.03
CA LYS A 25 10.31 -39.00 14.70
C LYS A 25 9.29 -37.95 14.21
N SER A 26 9.11 -36.83 14.90
CA SER A 26 8.27 -35.71 14.46
C SER A 26 9.14 -34.49 14.16
N ASN A 27 9.27 -34.11 12.89
CA ASN A 27 9.94 -32.86 12.53
C ASN A 27 8.95 -31.71 12.60
N THR A 28 9.27 -30.66 13.35
CA THR A 28 8.56 -29.39 13.33
C THR A 28 9.30 -28.42 12.42
N TYR A 29 8.60 -27.89 11.44
CA TYR A 29 9.07 -26.85 10.52
C TYR A 29 8.43 -25.55 10.97
N GLU A 30 9.24 -24.56 11.33
CA GLU A 30 8.73 -23.26 11.75
C GLU A 30 9.21 -22.17 10.79
N VAL A 31 8.28 -21.33 10.33
CA VAL A 31 8.53 -20.22 9.41
C VAL A 31 7.88 -18.95 9.96
N ASN A 32 8.62 -17.85 9.91
CA ASN A 32 8.12 -16.52 10.20
C ASN A 32 7.94 -15.74 8.88
N MET A 33 6.73 -15.33 8.61
CA MET A 33 6.35 -14.52 7.45
C MET A 33 6.06 -13.09 7.89
N SER A 34 6.85 -12.14 7.44
CA SER A 34 6.56 -10.71 7.62
C SER A 34 6.00 -10.15 6.31
N VAL A 35 4.87 -9.47 6.41
CA VAL A 35 4.11 -8.93 5.27
C VAL A 35 3.92 -7.44 5.45
N THR A 36 3.93 -6.68 4.36
CA THR A 36 3.59 -5.25 4.35
C THR A 36 2.10 -5.04 4.56
N ALA A 37 1.67 -3.80 4.74
CA ALA A 37 0.25 -3.47 4.86
C ALA A 37 -0.55 -3.84 3.58
N LEU A 38 0.06 -3.81 2.40
CA LEU A 38 -0.59 -4.20 1.13
C LEU A 38 -1.01 -5.67 1.04
N GLY A 39 -0.51 -6.50 1.95
CA GLY A 39 -0.68 -7.94 1.79
C GLY A 39 0.34 -8.55 0.82
N GLU A 40 0.32 -9.85 0.68
CA GLU A 40 1.27 -10.58 -0.15
C GLU A 40 0.79 -12.02 -0.39
N LEU A 41 1.23 -12.59 -1.52
CA LEU A 41 1.14 -14.03 -1.77
C LEU A 41 2.53 -14.64 -1.61
N LYS A 42 2.65 -15.70 -0.81
CA LYS A 42 3.88 -16.49 -0.64
C LYS A 42 3.63 -17.97 -0.78
N GLU A 43 4.63 -18.67 -1.31
CA GLU A 43 4.62 -20.12 -1.47
C GLU A 43 5.77 -20.75 -0.68
N TYR A 44 5.47 -21.84 0.02
CA TYR A 44 6.43 -22.62 0.78
C TYR A 44 6.39 -24.07 0.32
N THR A 45 7.49 -24.56 -0.26
CA THR A 45 7.62 -25.97 -0.63
C THR A 45 8.11 -26.77 0.56
N LEU A 46 7.31 -27.74 1.02
CA LEU A 46 7.59 -28.60 2.15
C LEU A 46 8.07 -29.98 1.64
N LYS A 47 9.38 -30.16 1.60
CA LYS A 47 9.98 -31.45 1.19
C LYS A 47 9.77 -32.49 2.26
N ASP A 48 9.39 -33.72 1.85
CA ASP A 48 9.22 -34.87 2.72
C ASP A 48 8.23 -34.63 3.89
N PHE A 49 7.35 -33.63 3.78
CA PHE A 49 6.39 -33.29 4.83
C PHE A 49 5.22 -34.29 4.88
N ALA A 50 4.64 -34.62 3.74
CA ALA A 50 3.59 -35.61 3.55
C ALA A 50 3.70 -36.23 2.15
N ASN A 51 3.13 -37.41 1.94
CA ASN A 51 3.14 -38.06 0.62
C ASN A 51 2.08 -37.45 -0.31
N SER A 52 1.03 -36.89 0.26
CA SER A 52 -0.03 -36.16 -0.47
C SER A 52 -0.66 -35.07 0.39
N ILE A 53 -1.38 -34.14 -0.24
CA ILE A 53 -2.11 -33.10 0.47
C ILE A 53 -3.28 -33.64 1.29
N ASP A 54 -3.84 -34.78 0.90
CA ASP A 54 -4.96 -35.44 1.63
C ASP A 54 -4.54 -35.94 3.02
N GLU A 55 -3.23 -36.15 3.25
CA GLU A 55 -2.66 -36.54 4.54
C GLU A 55 -2.44 -35.33 5.48
N ILE A 56 -2.81 -34.11 5.07
CA ILE A 56 -2.53 -32.89 5.83
C ILE A 56 -3.82 -32.31 6.41
N THR A 57 -3.77 -32.00 7.69
CA THR A 57 -4.87 -31.32 8.40
C THR A 57 -4.42 -29.92 8.82
N ILE A 58 -5.22 -28.91 8.48
CA ILE A 58 -5.06 -27.55 9.02
C ILE A 58 -5.65 -27.56 10.43
N GLN A 59 -4.82 -27.34 11.45
CA GLN A 59 -5.24 -27.44 12.86
C GLN A 59 -5.68 -26.09 13.45
N SER A 60 -5.25 -24.97 12.85
CA SER A 60 -5.65 -23.63 13.28
C SER A 60 -6.87 -23.12 12.51
N THR A 61 -7.65 -22.26 13.13
CA THR A 61 -8.65 -21.47 12.41
C THR A 61 -7.89 -20.47 11.51
N GLN A 62 -8.39 -20.25 10.30
CA GLN A 62 -7.85 -19.20 9.44
C GLN A 62 -8.51 -17.85 9.80
N PRO A 63 -7.75 -16.77 9.90
CA PRO A 63 -8.33 -15.44 10.08
C PRO A 63 -8.99 -14.99 8.76
N SER A 64 -9.92 -14.05 8.83
CA SER A 64 -10.62 -13.54 7.64
C SER A 64 -9.69 -12.82 6.63
N TRP A 65 -8.52 -12.41 7.08
CA TRP A 65 -7.55 -11.63 6.30
C TRP A 65 -6.38 -12.45 5.73
N ALA A 66 -6.34 -13.75 5.99
CA ALA A 66 -5.35 -14.63 5.38
C ALA A 66 -5.97 -15.99 5.04
N SER A 67 -5.65 -16.52 3.87
CA SER A 67 -6.05 -17.85 3.42
C SER A 67 -4.84 -18.72 3.16
N ILE A 68 -5.01 -20.02 3.40
CA ILE A 68 -4.01 -21.05 3.18
C ILE A 68 -4.57 -22.05 2.21
N GLU A 69 -3.87 -22.28 1.12
CA GLU A 69 -4.17 -23.33 0.15
C GLU A 69 -3.02 -24.33 0.09
N LEU A 70 -3.34 -25.58 -0.17
CA LEU A 70 -2.37 -26.66 -0.31
C LEU A 70 -2.41 -27.18 -1.74
N GLU A 71 -1.26 -27.26 -2.36
CA GLU A 71 -1.09 -27.81 -3.70
C GLU A 71 0.06 -28.81 -3.73
N THR A 72 0.17 -29.53 -4.84
CA THR A 72 1.29 -30.42 -5.12
C THR A 72 2.03 -29.92 -6.35
N ASN A 73 3.33 -29.71 -6.25
CA ASN A 73 4.15 -29.29 -7.38
C ASN A 73 4.47 -30.46 -8.33
N THR A 74 5.16 -30.18 -9.42
CA THR A 74 5.56 -31.17 -10.44
C THR A 74 6.52 -32.26 -9.91
N ASN A 75 7.17 -32.03 -8.77
CA ASN A 75 8.03 -33.00 -8.09
C ASN A 75 7.27 -33.82 -7.03
N ASN A 76 5.97 -33.68 -6.97
CA ASN A 76 5.11 -34.31 -5.95
C ASN A 76 5.43 -33.85 -4.52
N GLU A 77 5.93 -32.63 -4.35
CA GLU A 77 6.16 -32.01 -3.05
C GLU A 77 4.97 -31.12 -2.68
N VAL A 78 4.65 -31.05 -1.39
CA VAL A 78 3.58 -30.19 -0.87
C VAL A 78 4.00 -28.72 -0.96
N VAL A 79 3.14 -27.89 -1.52
CA VAL A 79 3.28 -26.44 -1.57
C VAL A 79 2.17 -25.81 -0.73
N VAL A 80 2.56 -24.97 0.22
CA VAL A 80 1.66 -24.16 1.04
C VAL A 80 1.61 -22.77 0.41
N ILE A 81 0.46 -22.40 -0.12
CA ILE A 81 0.21 -21.08 -0.69
C ILE A 81 -0.48 -20.24 0.39
N VAL A 82 0.11 -19.12 0.72
CA VAL A 82 -0.36 -18.19 1.73
C VAL A 82 -0.74 -16.88 1.04
N MET A 83 -2.02 -16.52 1.07
CA MET A 83 -2.51 -15.23 0.61
C MET A 83 -2.87 -14.39 1.83
N VAL A 84 -2.34 -13.18 1.90
CA VAL A 84 -2.60 -12.21 2.96
C VAL A 84 -3.22 -10.98 2.31
N ASP A 85 -4.43 -10.64 2.72
CA ASP A 85 -5.16 -9.46 2.24
C ASP A 85 -4.54 -8.17 2.78
N GLU A 86 -4.87 -7.05 2.17
CA GLU A 86 -4.47 -5.73 2.63
C GLU A 86 -4.90 -5.46 4.08
N ASN A 87 -4.04 -4.80 4.85
CA ASN A 87 -4.33 -4.32 6.18
C ASN A 87 -4.63 -2.82 6.13
N ASP A 88 -5.89 -2.46 6.20
CA ASP A 88 -6.34 -1.06 6.26
C ASP A 88 -6.52 -0.57 7.71
N GLU A 89 -6.22 -1.42 8.71
CA GLU A 89 -6.34 -1.09 10.12
C GLU A 89 -5.03 -0.44 10.63
N GLU A 90 -5.14 0.45 11.60
CA GLU A 90 -3.99 1.16 12.18
C GLU A 90 -3.11 0.28 13.07
N GLU A 91 -3.43 -1.01 13.21
CA GLU A 91 -2.72 -1.94 14.06
C GLU A 91 -2.07 -3.08 13.26
N GLU A 92 -0.88 -3.48 13.70
CA GLU A 92 -0.23 -4.70 13.24
C GLU A 92 -1.08 -5.90 13.64
N ARG A 93 -1.21 -6.88 12.74
CA ARG A 93 -1.94 -8.11 13.02
C ARG A 93 -1.07 -9.34 12.85
N THR A 94 -1.28 -10.32 13.72
CA THR A 94 -0.50 -11.55 13.75
C THR A 94 -1.42 -12.76 13.78
N HIS A 95 -0.97 -13.84 13.16
CA HIS A 95 -1.65 -15.12 13.24
C HIS A 95 -0.67 -16.27 13.10
N GLN A 96 -0.95 -17.40 13.77
CA GLN A 96 -0.20 -18.64 13.62
C GLN A 96 -1.06 -19.69 12.95
N VAL A 97 -0.54 -20.24 11.85
CA VAL A 97 -1.14 -21.38 11.15
C VAL A 97 -0.36 -22.64 11.53
N SER A 98 -1.09 -23.72 11.84
CA SER A 98 -0.51 -25.03 12.12
C SER A 98 -1.07 -26.06 11.15
N LEU A 99 -0.18 -26.73 10.42
CA LEU A 99 -0.50 -27.88 9.57
C LEU A 99 0.11 -29.12 10.21
N LYS A 100 -0.62 -30.24 10.20
CA LYS A 100 -0.15 -31.53 10.69
C LYS A 100 -0.33 -32.58 9.62
N ALA A 101 0.74 -33.31 9.31
CA ALA A 101 0.69 -34.48 8.45
C ALA A 101 0.44 -35.77 9.25
N GLU A 102 -0.11 -36.80 8.61
CA GLU A 102 -0.39 -38.10 9.25
C GLU A 102 0.88 -38.78 9.78
N ASN A 103 2.03 -38.54 9.14
CA ASN A 103 3.35 -39.04 9.59
C ASN A 103 3.86 -38.36 10.87
N GLY A 104 3.12 -37.40 11.42
CA GLY A 104 3.43 -36.65 12.63
C GLY A 104 4.24 -35.36 12.41
N HIS A 105 4.60 -35.03 11.18
CA HIS A 105 5.27 -33.75 10.89
C HIS A 105 4.33 -32.57 11.15
N ILE A 106 4.88 -31.47 11.65
CA ILE A 106 4.14 -30.24 11.94
C ILE A 106 4.82 -29.09 11.20
N PHE A 107 4.03 -28.27 10.54
CA PHE A 107 4.45 -26.99 9.96
C PHE A 107 3.75 -25.85 10.71
N LEU A 108 4.54 -24.96 11.27
CA LEU A 108 4.08 -23.75 11.97
C LEU A 108 4.46 -22.52 11.14
N LEU A 109 3.48 -21.75 10.75
CA LEU A 109 3.66 -20.48 10.05
C LEU A 109 3.17 -19.34 10.94
N ASN A 110 4.10 -18.49 11.37
CA ASN A 110 3.80 -17.27 12.10
C ASN A 110 3.72 -16.11 11.10
N ILE A 111 2.53 -15.58 10.88
CA ILE A 111 2.29 -14.44 9.98
C ILE A 111 2.25 -13.17 10.82
N THR A 112 3.04 -12.18 10.45
CA THR A 112 3.00 -10.83 11.01
C THR A 112 2.81 -9.85 9.86
N GLN A 113 1.68 -9.13 9.87
CA GLN A 113 1.40 -8.11 8.88
C GLN A 113 1.41 -6.71 9.51
N LYS A 114 2.22 -5.84 8.92
CA LYS A 114 2.36 -4.46 9.39
C LYS A 114 1.07 -3.67 9.20
N ALA A 115 0.85 -2.68 10.08
CA ALA A 115 -0.11 -1.62 9.84
C ALA A 115 0.42 -0.64 8.78
N PRO A 116 -0.47 0.03 8.02
CA PRO A 116 -0.07 1.16 7.19
C PRO A 116 0.36 2.35 8.06
N LEU A 117 1.27 3.18 7.54
CA LEU A 117 1.61 4.45 8.13
C LEU A 117 0.88 5.57 7.39
N PHE A 118 0.44 6.60 8.15
CA PHE A 118 -0.27 7.75 7.59
C PHE A 118 0.59 9.00 7.73
N PHE A 119 0.76 9.74 6.63
CA PHE A 119 1.50 10.98 6.56
C PHE A 119 0.60 12.07 5.96
N GLU A 120 0.58 13.25 6.57
CA GLU A 120 -0.28 14.36 6.13
C GLU A 120 0.56 15.53 5.63
N LYS A 121 0.08 16.21 4.60
CA LYS A 121 0.67 17.42 4.02
C LYS A 121 -0.43 18.38 3.58
N THR A 122 -0.26 19.67 3.91
CA THR A 122 -1.18 20.73 3.45
C THR A 122 -0.56 21.49 2.29
N LEU A 123 -1.37 21.79 1.28
CA LEU A 123 -1.01 22.56 0.09
C LEU A 123 -2.06 23.68 -0.11
N ASP A 124 -1.61 24.92 -0.08
CA ASP A 124 -2.47 26.08 -0.27
C ASP A 124 -2.17 26.75 -1.61
N PHE A 125 -3.19 26.87 -2.43
CA PHE A 125 -3.12 27.50 -3.75
C PHE A 125 -3.84 28.85 -3.75
N ALA A 126 -3.27 29.80 -4.47
CA ALA A 126 -3.99 31.04 -4.80
C ALA A 126 -5.08 30.79 -5.84
N GLY A 127 -6.04 31.70 -5.95
CA GLY A 127 -7.19 31.53 -6.85
C GLY A 127 -6.84 31.38 -8.34
N GLN A 128 -5.73 31.97 -8.80
CA GLN A 128 -5.22 31.80 -10.16
C GLN A 128 -4.67 30.40 -10.45
N GLY A 129 -4.56 29.54 -9.44
CA GLY A 129 -3.92 28.26 -9.57
C GLY A 129 -2.40 28.33 -9.45
N GLY A 130 -1.71 27.26 -9.83
CA GLY A 130 -0.27 27.18 -9.78
C GLY A 130 0.23 25.77 -9.58
N GLN A 131 1.52 25.67 -9.20
CA GLN A 131 2.19 24.39 -8.98
C GLN A 131 2.92 24.38 -7.65
N HIS A 132 2.84 23.25 -6.97
CA HIS A 132 3.67 22.91 -5.82
C HIS A 132 4.51 21.68 -6.14
N ALA A 133 5.83 21.82 -6.09
CA ALA A 133 6.75 20.68 -6.14
C ALA A 133 7.05 20.22 -4.72
N LEU A 134 6.91 18.93 -4.43
CA LEU A 134 7.21 18.35 -3.13
C LEU A 134 7.88 16.99 -3.25
N THR A 135 8.66 16.66 -2.23
CA THR A 135 9.21 15.32 -2.02
C THR A 135 8.37 14.65 -0.93
N LEU A 136 7.83 13.48 -1.21
CA LEU A 136 7.07 12.69 -0.24
C LEU A 136 8.06 11.96 0.69
N GLU A 137 8.19 12.45 1.91
CA GLU A 137 8.98 11.79 2.93
C GLU A 137 8.31 10.47 3.34
N ASN A 138 9.12 9.44 3.60
CA ASN A 138 8.63 8.10 4.02
C ASN A 138 7.71 7.39 3.00
N PHE A 139 7.66 7.83 1.75
CA PHE A 139 6.94 7.19 0.67
C PHE A 139 7.85 6.19 -0.07
N THR A 140 7.38 4.98 -0.29
CA THR A 140 8.11 3.91 -0.99
C THR A 140 7.52 3.69 -2.39
N PRO A 141 8.13 4.24 -3.46
CA PRO A 141 7.62 4.06 -4.82
C PRO A 141 7.54 2.58 -5.25
N PRO A 142 6.72 2.25 -6.24
CA PRO A 142 5.79 3.15 -6.96
C PRO A 142 4.53 3.48 -6.18
N VAL A 143 3.78 4.48 -6.64
CA VAL A 143 2.40 4.70 -6.18
C VAL A 143 1.52 3.55 -6.67
N VAL A 144 0.70 3.02 -5.76
CA VAL A 144 -0.22 1.88 -6.06
C VAL A 144 -1.62 2.40 -6.37
N SER A 145 -2.08 3.40 -5.62
CA SER A 145 -3.36 4.07 -5.89
C SER A 145 -3.32 5.56 -5.58
N THR A 146 -4.20 6.30 -6.24
CA THR A 146 -4.47 7.72 -6.01
C THR A 146 -5.97 7.88 -5.91
N GLU A 147 -6.46 8.41 -4.81
CA GLU A 147 -7.89 8.62 -4.54
C GLU A 147 -8.15 10.09 -4.21
N GLY A 148 -9.38 10.56 -4.47
CA GLY A 148 -9.80 11.93 -4.16
C GLY A 148 -9.21 13.01 -5.06
N LEU A 149 -8.71 12.65 -6.25
CA LEU A 149 -8.17 13.60 -7.21
C LEU A 149 -9.31 14.25 -8.00
N ASP A 150 -9.62 15.48 -7.65
CA ASP A 150 -10.64 16.29 -8.34
C ASP A 150 -10.16 16.81 -9.70
N ASP A 151 -11.08 17.13 -10.62
CA ASP A 151 -10.82 17.60 -11.99
C ASP A 151 -10.01 18.92 -12.08
N TRP A 152 -9.93 19.67 -10.98
CA TRP A 152 -9.16 20.91 -10.91
C TRP A 152 -7.73 20.73 -10.43
N LEU A 153 -7.36 19.49 -10.03
CA LEU A 153 -6.03 19.10 -9.58
C LEU A 153 -5.41 18.10 -10.55
N GLU A 154 -4.10 18.15 -10.65
CA GLU A 154 -3.29 17.21 -11.41
C GLU A 154 -2.04 16.88 -10.61
N ILE A 155 -1.63 15.60 -10.62
CA ILE A 155 -0.40 15.14 -10.00
C ILE A 155 0.50 14.56 -11.07
N GLU A 156 1.70 15.10 -11.18
CA GLU A 156 2.75 14.59 -12.06
C GLU A 156 3.89 14.02 -11.21
N TRP A 157 4.26 12.77 -11.50
CA TRP A 157 5.41 12.10 -10.90
C TRP A 157 6.65 12.35 -11.75
N LYS A 158 7.76 12.72 -11.13
CA LYS A 158 9.02 12.93 -11.83
C LYS A 158 9.54 11.65 -12.51
N SER A 159 9.28 10.49 -11.93
CA SER A 159 9.42 9.15 -12.50
C SER A 159 8.65 8.14 -11.65
N GLU A 160 8.42 6.93 -12.17
CA GLU A 160 7.72 5.84 -11.44
C GLU A 160 8.42 5.44 -10.13
N THR A 161 9.72 5.66 -10.02
CA THR A 161 10.51 5.35 -8.82
C THR A 161 10.84 6.59 -7.98
N SER A 162 10.30 7.76 -8.35
CA SER A 162 10.53 9.02 -7.63
C SER A 162 9.56 9.19 -6.47
N ARG A 163 10.03 9.89 -5.44
CA ARG A 163 9.20 10.46 -4.38
C ARG A 163 8.85 11.92 -4.65
N ASP A 164 9.38 12.48 -5.74
CA ASP A 164 9.13 13.87 -6.13
C ASP A 164 7.89 13.93 -7.01
N ILE A 165 6.95 14.77 -6.61
CA ILE A 165 5.72 15.06 -7.34
C ILE A 165 5.55 16.55 -7.57
N ILE A 166 4.79 16.89 -8.61
CA ILE A 166 4.28 18.23 -8.84
C ILE A 166 2.75 18.16 -8.75
N VAL A 167 2.17 18.92 -7.84
CA VAL A 167 0.73 19.10 -7.75
C VAL A 167 0.38 20.40 -8.42
N THR A 168 -0.48 20.34 -9.43
CA THR A 168 -0.94 21.50 -10.20
C THR A 168 -2.43 21.76 -9.90
N ALA A 169 -2.78 22.99 -9.54
CA ALA A 169 -4.15 23.42 -9.41
C ALA A 169 -4.52 24.37 -10.57
N LYS A 170 -5.66 24.10 -11.24
CA LYS A 170 -6.25 24.99 -12.23
C LYS A 170 -6.82 26.22 -11.53
N ALA A 171 -7.01 27.33 -12.29
CA ALA A 171 -7.65 28.51 -11.75
C ALA A 171 -9.04 28.19 -11.13
N ASN A 172 -9.37 28.87 -10.02
CA ASN A 172 -10.66 28.78 -9.38
C ASN A 172 -11.59 29.91 -9.87
N PRO A 173 -12.44 29.66 -10.86
CA PRO A 173 -13.36 30.69 -11.38
C PRO A 173 -14.57 30.93 -10.48
N SER A 174 -14.74 30.14 -9.42
CA SER A 174 -15.86 30.25 -8.50
C SER A 174 -15.68 31.43 -7.53
N ALA A 175 -16.76 31.89 -6.95
CA ALA A 175 -16.76 32.92 -5.90
C ALA A 175 -16.50 32.34 -4.50
N THR A 176 -16.20 31.04 -4.40
CA THR A 176 -15.97 30.34 -3.15
C THR A 176 -14.63 29.62 -3.16
N GLU A 177 -14.00 29.51 -2.02
CA GLU A 177 -12.86 28.63 -1.81
C GLU A 177 -13.25 27.18 -2.08
N ARG A 178 -12.28 26.36 -2.49
CA ARG A 178 -12.45 24.92 -2.66
C ARG A 178 -11.35 24.14 -2.00
N THR A 179 -11.68 22.95 -1.57
CA THR A 179 -10.76 22.02 -0.90
C THR A 179 -10.85 20.65 -1.52
N ALA A 180 -9.78 19.89 -1.45
CA ALA A 180 -9.76 18.48 -1.80
C ALA A 180 -8.85 17.73 -0.82
N GLN A 181 -9.11 16.45 -0.65
CA GLN A 181 -8.22 15.53 0.05
C GLN A 181 -7.80 14.44 -0.91
N ILE A 182 -6.50 14.33 -1.15
CA ILE A 182 -5.93 13.31 -2.04
C ILE A 182 -5.18 12.31 -1.19
N THR A 183 -5.48 11.02 -1.36
CA THR A 183 -4.75 9.95 -0.70
C THR A 183 -3.90 9.22 -1.72
N LEU A 184 -2.59 9.17 -1.47
CA LEU A 184 -1.60 8.44 -2.25
C LEU A 184 -1.18 7.21 -1.45
N LYS A 185 -1.32 6.01 -2.01
CA LYS A 185 -0.87 4.76 -1.39
C LYS A 185 0.42 4.30 -2.04
N ASP A 186 1.42 3.96 -1.23
CA ASP A 186 2.71 3.48 -1.70
C ASP A 186 2.79 1.94 -1.82
N SER A 187 3.93 1.43 -2.28
CA SER A 187 4.17 -0.02 -2.45
C SER A 187 4.31 -0.82 -1.14
N GLN A 188 4.31 -0.16 0.01
CA GLN A 188 4.29 -0.79 1.33
C GLN A 188 2.90 -0.73 1.98
N GLY A 189 1.93 -0.07 1.33
CA GLY A 189 0.59 0.19 1.86
C GLY A 189 0.51 1.42 2.75
N ASN A 190 1.56 2.25 2.83
CA ASN A 190 1.50 3.51 3.57
C ASN A 190 0.72 4.56 2.78
N HIS A 191 0.07 5.48 3.50
CA HIS A 191 -0.77 6.51 2.94
C HIS A 191 -0.13 7.88 3.13
N THR A 192 -0.07 8.67 2.05
CA THR A 192 0.21 10.11 2.13
C THR A 192 -1.06 10.87 1.78
N ILE A 193 -1.56 11.65 2.73
CA ILE A 193 -2.78 12.43 2.60
C ILE A 193 -2.39 13.88 2.31
N LEU A 194 -2.81 14.39 1.15
CA LEU A 194 -2.62 15.79 0.76
C LEU A 194 -3.93 16.54 1.01
N HIS A 195 -3.93 17.46 1.95
CA HIS A 195 -5.02 18.41 2.18
C HIS A 195 -4.78 19.63 1.30
N VAL A 196 -5.60 19.81 0.28
CA VAL A 196 -5.44 20.89 -0.69
C VAL A 196 -6.52 21.94 -0.48
N SER A 197 -6.12 23.20 -0.36
CA SER A 197 -7.02 24.35 -0.35
C SER A 197 -6.71 25.30 -1.52
N GLN A 198 -7.73 25.97 -2.04
CA GLN A 198 -7.55 27.01 -3.04
C GLN A 198 -8.51 28.18 -2.81
N THR A 199 -7.95 29.36 -2.69
CA THR A 199 -8.72 30.60 -2.53
C THR A 199 -9.47 30.96 -3.81
N VAL A 200 -10.34 31.99 -3.73
CA VAL A 200 -11.02 32.58 -4.88
C VAL A 200 -10.04 33.43 -5.72
N MET A 201 -10.28 33.55 -7.02
CA MET A 201 -9.56 34.54 -7.82
C MET A 201 -9.91 35.96 -7.32
N LYS A 202 -8.88 36.72 -6.97
CA LYS A 202 -9.06 38.17 -6.72
C LYS A 202 -9.21 38.85 -8.08
N ASP A 203 -10.34 39.52 -8.27
CA ASP A 203 -10.52 40.41 -9.42
C ASP A 203 -9.63 41.64 -9.21
N ASN A 204 -8.59 41.78 -10.03
CA ASN A 204 -7.70 42.95 -9.98
C ASN A 204 -8.35 44.24 -10.58
N SER A 205 -9.69 44.31 -10.59
CA SER A 205 -10.40 45.44 -11.19
C SER A 205 -10.50 46.69 -10.29
N ASP A 206 -9.92 46.67 -9.07
CA ASP A 206 -10.08 47.76 -8.08
C ASP A 206 -8.81 48.59 -7.82
N ASP A 207 -7.82 48.58 -8.76
CA ASP A 207 -6.70 49.54 -8.71
C ASP A 207 -7.02 50.76 -9.64
N THR A 208 -8.17 51.37 -9.39
CA THR A 208 -8.42 52.69 -9.95
C THR A 208 -7.72 53.70 -9.04
N THR A 209 -6.51 54.01 -9.38
CA THR A 209 -5.75 55.14 -8.84
C THR A 209 -6.60 56.40 -9.01
N GLU A 210 -7.17 56.91 -7.92
CA GLU A 210 -7.62 58.30 -7.85
C GLU A 210 -6.40 59.20 -8.04
N GLN A 211 -6.16 59.61 -9.29
CA GLN A 211 -5.34 60.78 -9.58
C GLN A 211 -6.13 62.03 -9.16
N THR A 212 -5.89 62.44 -7.94
CA THR A 212 -6.25 63.79 -7.50
C THR A 212 -5.40 64.79 -8.30
N THR A 213 -5.97 65.35 -9.33
CA THR A 213 -5.42 66.55 -10.00
C THR A 213 -5.68 67.73 -9.10
N ASP A 214 -4.75 68.08 -8.24
CA ASP A 214 -4.67 69.43 -7.66
C ASP A 214 -4.32 70.44 -8.75
N GLN A 215 -5.34 71.09 -9.30
CA GLN A 215 -5.16 72.33 -10.07
C GLN A 215 -5.10 73.47 -9.08
N GLU A 216 -3.90 73.93 -8.77
CA GLU A 216 -3.69 75.30 -8.23
C GLU A 216 -4.12 76.34 -9.29
N ALA A 217 -5.11 77.15 -8.92
CA ALA A 217 -5.48 78.37 -9.66
C ALA A 217 -4.77 79.58 -9.01
N LEU A 218 -3.99 80.28 -9.82
CA LEU A 218 -3.50 81.65 -9.59
C LEU A 218 -4.61 82.68 -9.60
#